data_17d431b1984b6543369c7120782c30e2
#
_entry.id   17d431b1984b6543369c7120782c30e2
#
_cell.length_a   1.000
_cell.length_b   1.000
_cell.length_c   1.000
_cell.angle_alpha   90.00
_cell.angle_beta   90.00
_cell.angle_gamma   90.00
#
_symmetry.space_group_name_H-M   'P 1'
#
loop_
_entity.id
_entity.type
_entity.pdbx_description
1 polymer ?
#
loop_
_entity_poly.entity_id
_entity_poly.type
_entity_poly.pdbx_seq_one_letter_code
_entity_poly.pdbx_strand_id
1 'polypeptide(L)'
;METPSSEATKTDKAKRSFLIVWTIVGGILLTGVLVYLFNILSVPIGIVIWSIVIVFCLRGPVNKLEKLGVPRVAGTTIAYVLMFVVLALVGLLMFSPAFGVGDQFTNLIESIPGYVQTIAGWGNDLYTRYADVLQNDTVQTWINNALDAIVSWASTFARDSANGVVAIGTGLVNTFVALGFALVVAFWILMELPQLGRECMRLVNPKRHEDLEMLHVTFTRVMGGYIKGTLLQCAIIGVGCVVLFGAIGIPNYAALGGIAGLLNIIPIVGPWLGGALAAIVGVFVSPWIAVIALGGTIAIQQIVYTFISPKIMANSVDVHPALTLIALMAGSAIGGAMSGFTGSLVGMLASIPAVAVAKSVFVYYFEKRTGRQLVSADGVFFQGTTASDGTLDPIAEATSPHPDISAAFERVEQRKAEADQKAQHRKKR
;
A
#
# COMPACT_ATOMS: atom_id res chain seq x y z
N MET A 1 50.36 -17.60 40.41
CA MET A 1 49.45 -17.08 39.37
C MET A 1 49.97 -17.53 38.04
N GLU A 2 49.46 -18.65 37.53
CA GLU A 2 49.89 -19.16 36.22
C GLU A 2 49.14 -18.38 35.12
N THR A 3 49.88 -17.76 34.23
CA THR A 3 49.36 -17.10 33.03
C THR A 3 48.78 -18.18 32.09
N PRO A 4 47.54 -18.04 31.57
CA PRO A 4 46.99 -19.04 30.67
C PRO A 4 47.87 -19.17 29.43
N SER A 5 48.22 -20.41 29.06
CA SER A 5 49.13 -20.71 27.97
C SER A 5 48.63 -20.15 26.63
N SER A 6 49.53 -19.60 25.83
CA SER A 6 49.26 -19.00 24.49
C SER A 6 48.49 -19.95 23.55
N GLU A 7 48.58 -21.25 23.75
CA GLU A 7 47.85 -22.27 22.98
C GLU A 7 46.35 -22.35 23.32
N ALA A 8 45.97 -22.20 24.58
CA ALA A 8 44.57 -22.18 24.99
C ALA A 8 43.81 -21.00 24.35
N THR A 9 44.45 -19.83 24.28
CA THR A 9 43.88 -18.63 23.67
C THR A 9 43.76 -18.74 22.15
N LYS A 10 44.67 -19.45 21.47
CA LYS A 10 44.57 -19.71 20.02
C LYS A 10 43.47 -20.69 19.68
N THR A 11 43.28 -21.73 20.49
CA THR A 11 42.24 -22.75 20.30
C THR A 11 40.83 -22.15 20.52
N ASP A 12 40.66 -21.24 21.48
CA ASP A 12 39.41 -20.55 21.70
C ASP A 12 39.06 -19.56 20.58
N LYS A 13 40.03 -18.84 20.04
CA LYS A 13 39.85 -17.98 18.88
C LYS A 13 39.43 -18.78 17.62
N ALA A 14 40.09 -19.93 17.38
CA ALA A 14 39.78 -20.81 16.26
C ALA A 14 38.36 -21.39 16.37
N LYS A 15 37.95 -21.85 17.56
CA LYS A 15 36.56 -22.30 17.83
C LYS A 15 35.54 -21.21 17.60
N ARG A 16 35.82 -20.00 18.08
CA ARG A 16 34.92 -18.85 17.90
C ARG A 16 34.76 -18.45 16.43
N SER A 17 35.89 -18.44 15.67
CA SER A 17 35.83 -18.18 14.23
C SER A 17 35.07 -19.27 13.48
N PHE A 18 35.28 -20.54 13.84
CA PHE A 18 34.54 -21.66 13.28
C PHE A 18 33.00 -21.53 13.53
N LEU A 19 32.60 -21.21 14.77
CA LEU A 19 31.20 -21.01 15.11
C LEU A 19 30.60 -19.83 14.34
N ILE A 20 31.33 -18.73 14.19
CA ILE A 20 30.87 -17.56 13.42
C ILE A 20 30.62 -17.94 11.95
N VAL A 21 31.60 -18.64 11.33
CA VAL A 21 31.47 -19.09 9.94
C VAL A 21 30.28 -20.02 9.77
N TRP A 22 30.08 -21.00 10.65
CA TRP A 22 28.92 -21.90 10.59
C TRP A 22 27.60 -21.20 10.85
N THR A 23 27.57 -20.16 11.72
CA THR A 23 26.39 -19.34 11.93
C THR A 23 26.03 -18.55 10.67
N ILE A 24 27.04 -17.98 9.98
CA ILE A 24 26.83 -17.26 8.71
C ILE A 24 26.35 -18.24 7.62
N VAL A 25 26.99 -19.38 7.46
CA VAL A 25 26.59 -20.39 6.48
C VAL A 25 25.18 -20.91 6.77
N GLY A 26 24.89 -21.22 8.03
CA GLY A 26 23.56 -21.61 8.47
C GLY A 26 22.51 -20.53 8.20
N GLY A 27 22.87 -19.27 8.43
CA GLY A 27 22.02 -18.10 8.11
C GLY A 27 21.73 -17.98 6.62
N ILE A 28 22.74 -18.14 5.77
CA ILE A 28 22.58 -18.11 4.30
C ILE A 28 21.70 -19.27 3.82
N LEU A 29 21.94 -20.48 4.31
CA LEU A 29 21.14 -21.66 3.97
C LEU A 29 19.68 -21.48 4.42
N LEU A 30 19.47 -21.02 5.66
CA LEU A 30 18.11 -20.75 6.19
C LEU A 30 17.41 -19.70 5.34
N THR A 31 18.09 -18.62 4.98
CA THR A 31 17.54 -17.57 4.10
C THR A 31 17.19 -18.14 2.73
N GLY A 32 18.05 -18.97 2.14
CA GLY A 32 17.77 -19.65 0.87
C GLY A 32 16.54 -20.55 0.93
N VAL A 33 16.41 -21.34 2.00
CA VAL A 33 15.25 -22.19 2.24
C VAL A 33 13.98 -21.34 2.44
N LEU A 34 14.05 -20.25 3.21
CA LEU A 34 12.92 -19.36 3.41
C LEU A 34 12.47 -18.71 2.09
N VAL A 35 13.40 -18.20 1.28
CA VAL A 35 13.10 -17.64 -0.04
C VAL A 35 12.44 -18.68 -0.95
N TYR A 36 12.96 -19.91 -0.96
CA TYR A 36 12.38 -21.01 -1.72
C TYR A 36 10.95 -21.35 -1.26
N LEU A 37 10.72 -21.47 0.05
CA LEU A 37 9.39 -21.69 0.61
C LEU A 37 8.43 -20.54 0.30
N PHE A 38 8.89 -19.30 0.39
CA PHE A 38 8.07 -18.14 0.01
C PHE A 38 7.68 -18.15 -1.47
N ASN A 39 8.57 -18.57 -2.36
CA ASN A 39 8.25 -18.71 -3.79
C ASN A 39 7.16 -19.77 -4.02
N ILE A 40 7.24 -20.93 -3.39
CA ILE A 40 6.21 -21.98 -3.48
C ILE A 40 4.87 -21.50 -2.90
N LEU A 41 4.93 -20.77 -1.80
CA LEU A 41 3.75 -20.28 -1.08
C LEU A 41 3.23 -18.94 -1.63
N SER A 42 3.83 -18.38 -2.68
CA SER A 42 3.45 -17.07 -3.22
C SER A 42 1.97 -16.95 -3.58
N VAL A 43 1.39 -17.96 -4.21
CA VAL A 43 -0.04 -17.99 -4.56
C VAL A 43 -0.93 -18.05 -3.32
N PRO A 44 -0.76 -19.01 -2.38
CA PRO A 44 -1.49 -19.02 -1.11
C PRO A 44 -1.36 -17.72 -0.32
N ILE A 45 -0.14 -17.16 -0.22
CA ILE A 45 0.10 -15.88 0.47
C ILE A 45 -0.67 -14.76 -0.23
N GLY A 46 -0.64 -14.72 -1.56
CA GLY A 46 -1.43 -13.76 -2.34
C GLY A 46 -2.93 -13.87 -2.07
N ILE A 47 -3.48 -15.10 -2.02
CA ILE A 47 -4.89 -15.34 -1.67
C ILE A 47 -5.21 -14.78 -0.27
N VAL A 48 -4.36 -15.02 0.71
CA VAL A 48 -4.54 -14.51 2.08
C VAL A 48 -4.51 -12.98 2.11
N ILE A 49 -3.53 -12.36 1.44
CA ILE A 49 -3.42 -10.89 1.37
C ILE A 49 -4.67 -10.28 0.74
N TRP A 50 -5.12 -10.79 -0.42
CA TRP A 50 -6.33 -10.32 -1.06
C TRP A 50 -7.58 -10.55 -0.22
N SER A 51 -7.67 -11.71 0.48
CA SER A 51 -8.77 -11.97 1.41
C SER A 51 -8.81 -10.94 2.54
N ILE A 52 -7.66 -10.59 3.11
CA ILE A 52 -7.55 -9.55 4.14
C ILE A 52 -8.04 -8.20 3.59
N VAL A 53 -7.61 -7.80 2.39
CA VAL A 53 -8.05 -6.55 1.75
C VAL A 53 -9.57 -6.54 1.60
N ILE A 54 -10.16 -7.60 1.06
CA ILE A 54 -11.61 -7.72 0.87
C ILE A 54 -12.35 -7.65 2.20
N VAL A 55 -11.86 -8.36 3.23
CA VAL A 55 -12.44 -8.33 4.57
C VAL A 55 -12.44 -6.89 5.11
N PHE A 56 -11.35 -6.14 5.01
CA PHE A 56 -11.30 -4.76 5.48
C PHE A 56 -12.19 -3.81 4.68
N CYS A 57 -12.37 -4.03 3.38
CA CYS A 57 -13.29 -3.28 2.55
C CYS A 57 -14.76 -3.51 2.97
N LEU A 58 -15.13 -4.76 3.21
CA LEU A 58 -16.52 -5.16 3.42
C LEU A 58 -16.95 -5.21 4.89
N ARG A 59 -16.01 -5.34 5.86
CA ARG A 59 -16.33 -5.38 7.29
C ARG A 59 -17.17 -4.19 7.76
N GLY A 60 -16.89 -2.99 7.23
CA GLY A 60 -17.65 -1.77 7.57
C GLY A 60 -19.14 -1.87 7.22
N PRO A 61 -19.49 -2.12 5.95
CA PRO A 61 -20.87 -2.38 5.55
C PRO A 61 -21.53 -3.52 6.32
N VAL A 62 -20.85 -4.67 6.48
CA VAL A 62 -21.38 -5.83 7.22
C VAL A 62 -21.71 -5.47 8.67
N ASN A 63 -20.81 -4.82 9.38
CA ASN A 63 -21.04 -4.41 10.76
C ASN A 63 -22.16 -3.36 10.89
N LYS A 64 -22.33 -2.47 9.88
CA LYS A 64 -23.46 -1.54 9.88
C LYS A 64 -24.81 -2.26 9.71
N LEU A 65 -24.88 -3.25 8.81
CA LEU A 65 -26.07 -4.06 8.61
C LEU A 65 -26.40 -4.90 9.85
N GLU A 66 -25.38 -5.45 10.52
CA GLU A 66 -25.54 -6.20 11.79
C GLU A 66 -26.10 -5.30 12.90
N LYS A 67 -25.64 -4.04 13.01
CA LYS A 67 -26.20 -3.06 13.95
C LYS A 67 -27.67 -2.68 13.63
N LEU A 68 -28.11 -2.84 12.38
CA LEU A 68 -29.50 -2.69 11.97
C LEU A 68 -30.35 -3.95 12.19
N GLY A 69 -29.82 -4.98 12.82
CA GLY A 69 -30.52 -6.23 13.14
C GLY A 69 -30.48 -7.29 12.03
N VAL A 70 -29.71 -7.04 10.96
CA VAL A 70 -29.54 -8.05 9.89
C VAL A 70 -28.59 -9.14 10.36
N PRO A 71 -28.95 -10.45 10.27
CA PRO A 71 -28.05 -11.51 10.65
C PRO A 71 -26.77 -11.48 9.81
N ARG A 72 -25.63 -11.79 10.44
CA ARG A 72 -24.30 -11.59 9.84
C ARG A 72 -24.10 -12.25 8.50
N VAL A 73 -24.67 -13.46 8.31
CA VAL A 73 -24.66 -14.19 7.02
C VAL A 73 -25.33 -13.36 5.93
N ALA A 74 -26.56 -12.88 6.19
CA ALA A 74 -27.28 -12.03 5.24
C ALA A 74 -26.57 -10.70 5.00
N GLY A 75 -26.04 -10.07 6.06
CA GLY A 75 -25.26 -8.83 5.96
C GLY A 75 -24.01 -9.00 5.10
N THR A 76 -23.29 -10.14 5.23
CA THR A 76 -22.13 -10.45 4.40
C THR A 76 -22.55 -10.66 2.95
N THR A 77 -23.62 -11.42 2.70
CA THR A 77 -24.14 -11.66 1.34
C THR A 77 -24.54 -10.34 0.67
N ILE A 78 -25.29 -9.47 1.37
CA ILE A 78 -25.67 -8.15 0.87
C ILE A 78 -24.44 -7.29 0.54
N ALA A 79 -23.44 -7.28 1.42
CA ALA A 79 -22.21 -6.53 1.19
C ALA A 79 -21.43 -7.04 -0.05
N TYR A 80 -21.43 -8.36 -0.28
CA TYR A 80 -20.83 -8.95 -1.49
C TYR A 80 -21.60 -8.59 -2.75
N VAL A 81 -22.93 -8.71 -2.72
CA VAL A 81 -23.78 -8.31 -3.85
C VAL A 81 -23.56 -6.84 -4.18
N LEU A 82 -23.53 -5.97 -3.16
CA LEU A 82 -23.25 -4.54 -3.35
C LEU A 82 -21.86 -4.32 -3.96
N MET A 83 -20.84 -5.02 -3.49
CA MET A 83 -19.50 -4.96 -4.06
C MET A 83 -19.50 -5.37 -5.53
N PHE A 84 -20.14 -6.49 -5.90
CA PHE A 84 -20.23 -6.91 -7.30
C PHE A 84 -21.04 -5.95 -8.15
N VAL A 85 -22.11 -5.37 -7.62
CA VAL A 85 -22.86 -4.31 -8.33
C VAL A 85 -21.99 -3.09 -8.58
N VAL A 86 -21.23 -2.63 -7.58
CA VAL A 86 -20.27 -1.51 -7.76
C VAL A 86 -19.21 -1.86 -8.78
N LEU A 87 -18.61 -3.05 -8.72
CA LEU A 87 -17.61 -3.50 -9.69
C LEU A 87 -18.19 -3.63 -11.10
N ALA A 88 -19.43 -4.13 -11.22
CA ALA A 88 -20.13 -4.22 -12.50
C ALA A 88 -20.45 -2.82 -13.06
N LEU A 89 -20.86 -1.86 -12.23
CA LEU A 89 -21.08 -0.48 -12.64
C LEU A 89 -19.78 0.18 -13.11
N VAL A 90 -18.69 0.00 -12.37
CA VAL A 90 -17.37 0.51 -12.78
C VAL A 90 -16.94 -0.16 -14.09
N GLY A 91 -17.10 -1.48 -14.22
CA GLY A 91 -16.82 -2.20 -15.46
C GLY A 91 -17.66 -1.70 -16.64
N LEU A 92 -18.96 -1.47 -16.42
CA LEU A 92 -19.87 -0.91 -17.43
C LEU A 92 -19.42 0.49 -17.85
N LEU A 93 -19.04 1.35 -16.90
CA LEU A 93 -18.51 2.69 -17.19
C LEU A 93 -17.19 2.62 -17.98
N MET A 94 -16.32 1.66 -17.64
CA MET A 94 -15.01 1.50 -18.31
C MET A 94 -15.11 0.90 -19.71
N PHE A 95 -16.02 -0.07 -19.92
CA PHE A 95 -16.14 -0.82 -21.17
C PHE A 95 -17.39 -0.49 -21.99
N SER A 96 -18.22 0.43 -21.53
CA SER A 96 -19.40 0.87 -22.28
C SER A 96 -18.99 1.70 -23.50
N PRO A 97 -19.51 1.40 -24.69
CA PRO A 97 -19.32 2.25 -25.86
C PRO A 97 -19.80 3.69 -25.68
N ALA A 98 -20.74 3.92 -24.75
CA ALA A 98 -21.26 5.26 -24.46
C ALA A 98 -20.22 6.19 -23.81
N PHE A 99 -19.26 5.66 -23.08
CA PHE A 99 -18.21 6.44 -22.43
C PHE A 99 -16.84 6.27 -23.11
N GLY A 100 -16.68 5.24 -23.94
CA GLY A 100 -15.50 5.02 -24.77
C GLY A 100 -14.16 4.88 -24.00
N VAL A 101 -14.20 4.57 -22.69
CA VAL A 101 -12.98 4.52 -21.87
C VAL A 101 -12.08 3.36 -22.31
N GLY A 102 -12.65 2.21 -22.67
CA GLY A 102 -11.92 1.07 -23.23
C GLY A 102 -11.27 1.42 -24.56
N ASP A 103 -12.00 2.08 -25.46
CA ASP A 103 -11.50 2.57 -26.74
C ASP A 103 -10.41 3.62 -26.54
N GLN A 104 -10.58 4.53 -25.56
CA GLN A 104 -9.57 5.52 -25.20
C GLN A 104 -8.28 4.87 -24.71
N PHE A 105 -8.37 3.75 -23.96
CA PHE A 105 -7.21 3.00 -23.51
C PHE A 105 -6.46 2.36 -24.70
N THR A 106 -7.20 1.74 -25.61
CA THR A 106 -6.63 1.16 -26.84
C THR A 106 -6.01 2.25 -27.72
N ASN A 107 -6.73 3.36 -27.96
CA ASN A 107 -6.25 4.49 -28.73
C ASN A 107 -5.00 5.14 -28.10
N LEU A 108 -4.92 5.20 -26.77
CA LEU A 108 -3.73 5.71 -26.09
C LEU A 108 -2.50 4.85 -26.38
N ILE A 109 -2.65 3.53 -26.31
CA ILE A 109 -1.56 2.59 -26.62
C ILE A 109 -1.16 2.68 -28.10
N GLU A 110 -2.13 2.71 -29.00
CA GLU A 110 -1.91 2.83 -30.44
C GLU A 110 -1.30 4.17 -30.86
N SER A 111 -1.52 5.23 -30.07
CA SER A 111 -0.94 6.56 -30.32
C SER A 111 0.54 6.67 -29.94
N ILE A 112 1.07 5.77 -29.10
CA ILE A 112 2.46 5.81 -28.63
C ILE A 112 3.48 5.88 -29.76
N PRO A 113 3.41 5.04 -30.83
CA PRO A 113 4.34 5.14 -31.97
C PRO A 113 4.29 6.50 -32.69
N GLY A 114 3.10 7.10 -32.78
CA GLY A 114 2.91 8.43 -33.37
C GLY A 114 3.57 9.54 -32.53
N TYR A 115 3.43 9.47 -31.23
CA TYR A 115 4.11 10.40 -30.31
C TYR A 115 5.62 10.31 -30.41
N VAL A 116 6.17 9.10 -30.55
CA VAL A 116 7.60 8.87 -30.74
C VAL A 116 8.10 9.48 -32.03
N GLN A 117 7.38 9.29 -33.14
CA GLN A 117 7.72 9.89 -34.44
C GLN A 117 7.67 11.42 -34.38
N THR A 118 6.71 11.98 -33.67
CA THR A 118 6.60 13.43 -33.47
C THR A 118 7.79 13.99 -32.68
N ILE A 119 8.20 13.31 -31.59
CA ILE A 119 9.41 13.69 -30.81
C ILE A 119 10.66 13.62 -31.71
N ALA A 120 10.81 12.57 -32.50
CA ALA A 120 11.91 12.42 -33.41
C ALA A 120 11.91 13.55 -34.47
N GLY A 121 10.73 13.93 -34.97
CA GLY A 121 10.55 15.08 -35.87
C GLY A 121 10.98 16.40 -35.23
N TRP A 122 10.55 16.67 -34.00
CA TRP A 122 10.98 17.86 -33.25
C TRP A 122 12.49 17.90 -33.00
N GLY A 123 13.09 16.74 -32.71
CA GLY A 123 14.55 16.63 -32.59
C GLY A 123 15.29 17.02 -33.87
N ASN A 124 14.78 16.55 -35.00
CA ASN A 124 15.32 16.90 -36.32
C ASN A 124 15.10 18.39 -36.67
N ASP A 125 13.94 18.95 -36.36
CA ASP A 125 13.64 20.37 -36.57
C ASP A 125 14.53 21.28 -35.71
N LEU A 126 14.72 20.93 -34.47
CA LEU A 126 15.66 21.63 -33.56
C LEU A 126 17.08 21.55 -34.12
N TYR A 127 17.50 20.39 -34.60
CA TYR A 127 18.80 20.18 -35.17
C TYR A 127 19.00 21.07 -36.44
N THR A 128 18.01 21.08 -37.33
CA THR A 128 18.11 21.92 -38.56
C THR A 128 18.08 23.41 -38.27
N ARG A 129 17.32 23.88 -37.27
CA ARG A 129 17.24 25.30 -36.90
C ARG A 129 18.48 25.81 -36.17
N TYR A 130 19.16 24.97 -35.46
CA TYR A 130 20.32 25.32 -34.63
C TYR A 130 21.60 24.62 -35.12
N ALA A 131 21.63 24.19 -36.40
CA ALA A 131 22.76 23.49 -36.99
C ALA A 131 24.09 24.23 -36.82
N ASP A 132 24.07 25.57 -36.91
CA ASP A 132 25.27 26.41 -36.76
C ASP A 132 25.82 26.39 -35.33
N VAL A 133 24.98 26.16 -34.33
CA VAL A 133 25.37 26.10 -32.91
C VAL A 133 25.66 24.65 -32.48
N LEU A 134 25.03 23.69 -33.12
CA LEU A 134 25.09 22.26 -32.80
C LEU A 134 26.13 21.49 -33.65
N GLN A 135 26.99 22.18 -34.42
CA GLN A 135 28.06 21.59 -35.23
C GLN A 135 29.13 20.85 -34.42
N ASN A 136 28.97 20.76 -33.11
CA ASN A 136 29.86 19.99 -32.27
C ASN A 136 29.43 18.51 -32.31
N ASP A 137 30.31 17.63 -32.85
CA ASP A 137 30.10 16.19 -33.00
C ASP A 137 29.63 15.52 -31.68
N THR A 138 30.06 16.03 -30.53
CA THR A 138 29.69 15.56 -29.23
C THR A 138 28.20 15.80 -28.92
N VAL A 139 27.69 16.99 -29.25
CA VAL A 139 26.28 17.35 -29.04
C VAL A 139 25.37 16.55 -29.95
N GLN A 140 25.80 16.37 -31.20
CA GLN A 140 25.10 15.57 -32.20
C GLN A 140 24.98 14.11 -31.77
N THR A 141 26.07 13.52 -31.28
CA THR A 141 26.09 12.17 -30.74
C THR A 141 25.18 12.04 -29.52
N TRP A 142 25.15 13.05 -28.65
CA TRP A 142 24.28 13.08 -27.46
C TRP A 142 22.79 13.13 -27.83
N ILE A 143 22.41 13.98 -28.79
CA ILE A 143 21.02 14.10 -29.29
C ILE A 143 20.57 12.79 -29.92
N ASN A 144 21.40 12.22 -30.83
CA ASN A 144 21.08 10.95 -31.47
C ASN A 144 20.94 9.81 -30.46
N ASN A 145 21.84 9.68 -29.50
CA ASN A 145 21.76 8.67 -28.45
C ASN A 145 20.51 8.87 -27.57
N ALA A 146 20.12 10.11 -27.27
CA ALA A 146 18.90 10.40 -26.52
C ALA A 146 17.64 10.04 -27.32
N LEU A 147 17.58 10.36 -28.59
CA LEU A 147 16.49 9.99 -29.50
C LEU A 147 16.38 8.47 -29.66
N ASP A 148 17.50 7.78 -29.90
CA ASP A 148 17.54 6.32 -29.98
C ASP A 148 17.10 5.65 -28.68
N ALA A 149 17.50 6.20 -27.54
CA ALA A 149 17.05 5.71 -26.23
C ALA A 149 15.53 5.89 -26.04
N ILE A 150 14.97 7.04 -26.43
CA ILE A 150 13.53 7.31 -26.37
C ILE A 150 12.75 6.37 -27.31
N VAL A 151 13.21 6.21 -28.56
CA VAL A 151 12.59 5.30 -29.55
C VAL A 151 12.67 3.85 -29.09
N SER A 152 13.82 3.43 -28.58
CA SER A 152 14.05 2.09 -28.03
C SER A 152 13.16 1.82 -26.82
N TRP A 153 13.12 2.75 -25.87
CA TRP A 153 12.26 2.64 -24.69
C TRP A 153 10.78 2.58 -25.07
N ALA A 154 10.32 3.46 -25.96
CA ALA A 154 8.92 3.50 -26.38
C ALA A 154 8.52 2.26 -27.19
N SER A 155 9.40 1.76 -28.06
CA SER A 155 9.15 0.53 -28.82
C SER A 155 9.11 -0.71 -27.90
N THR A 156 9.99 -0.76 -26.89
CA THR A 156 9.99 -1.79 -25.86
C THR A 156 8.72 -1.70 -25.04
N PHE A 157 8.36 -0.50 -24.57
CA PHE A 157 7.13 -0.26 -23.83
C PHE A 157 5.88 -0.65 -24.63
N ALA A 158 5.80 -0.29 -25.91
CA ALA A 158 4.69 -0.66 -26.78
C ALA A 158 4.61 -2.19 -26.98
N ARG A 159 5.75 -2.86 -27.21
CA ARG A 159 5.82 -4.32 -27.33
C ARG A 159 5.46 -5.01 -26.01
N ASP A 160 6.00 -4.54 -24.90
CA ASP A 160 5.73 -5.09 -23.58
C ASP A 160 4.28 -4.83 -23.16
N SER A 161 3.70 -3.68 -23.54
CA SER A 161 2.28 -3.40 -23.36
C SER A 161 1.40 -4.32 -24.20
N ALA A 162 1.75 -4.54 -25.48
CA ALA A 162 1.03 -5.48 -26.35
C ALA A 162 1.19 -6.94 -25.86
N ASN A 163 2.40 -7.34 -25.49
CA ASN A 163 2.67 -8.64 -24.87
C ASN A 163 2.04 -8.72 -23.48
N GLY A 164 2.00 -7.62 -22.74
CA GLY A 164 1.34 -7.49 -21.45
C GLY A 164 -0.17 -7.69 -21.54
N VAL A 165 -0.83 -7.20 -22.59
CA VAL A 165 -2.25 -7.48 -22.84
C VAL A 165 -2.47 -8.98 -23.09
N VAL A 166 -1.57 -9.65 -23.83
CA VAL A 166 -1.61 -11.11 -24.03
C VAL A 166 -1.23 -11.86 -22.74
N ALA A 167 -0.21 -11.41 -22.04
CA ALA A 167 0.20 -11.96 -20.74
C ALA A 167 -0.81 -11.67 -19.63
N ILE A 168 -1.50 -10.53 -19.68
CA ILE A 168 -2.67 -10.25 -18.84
C ILE A 168 -3.78 -11.23 -19.20
N GLY A 169 -4.01 -11.57 -20.47
CA GLY A 169 -4.99 -12.58 -20.88
C GLY A 169 -4.71 -13.95 -20.27
N THR A 170 -3.47 -14.42 -20.26
CA THR A 170 -3.07 -15.70 -19.67
C THR A 170 -2.86 -15.62 -18.16
N GLY A 171 -2.33 -14.51 -17.66
CA GLY A 171 -2.19 -14.21 -16.24
C GLY A 171 -3.52 -13.89 -15.55
N LEU A 172 -4.51 -13.36 -16.28
CA LEU A 172 -5.86 -13.13 -15.78
C LEU A 172 -6.50 -14.42 -15.27
N VAL A 173 -6.35 -15.56 -15.97
CA VAL A 173 -6.93 -16.83 -15.51
C VAL A 173 -6.40 -17.20 -14.13
N ASN A 174 -5.09 -17.13 -13.91
CA ASN A 174 -4.48 -17.40 -12.61
C ASN A 174 -4.86 -16.36 -11.57
N THR A 175 -4.93 -15.08 -11.96
CA THR A 175 -5.35 -13.99 -11.08
C THR A 175 -6.84 -14.09 -10.74
N PHE A 176 -7.70 -14.45 -11.68
CA PHE A 176 -9.13 -14.68 -11.42
C PHE A 176 -9.35 -15.88 -10.52
N VAL A 177 -8.59 -16.97 -10.71
CA VAL A 177 -8.65 -18.14 -9.81
C VAL A 177 -8.20 -17.75 -8.41
N ALA A 178 -7.07 -17.06 -8.27
CA ALA A 178 -6.58 -16.61 -6.97
C ALA A 178 -7.55 -15.62 -6.30
N LEU A 179 -8.11 -14.67 -7.06
CA LEU A 179 -9.11 -13.71 -6.57
C LEU A 179 -10.42 -14.44 -6.21
N GLY A 180 -10.83 -15.44 -6.97
CA GLY A 180 -11.98 -16.27 -6.65
C GLY A 180 -11.82 -16.99 -5.32
N PHE A 181 -10.65 -17.61 -5.09
CA PHE A 181 -10.34 -18.22 -3.79
C PHE A 181 -10.28 -17.17 -2.68
N ALA A 182 -9.68 -16.01 -2.94
CA ALA A 182 -9.63 -14.92 -1.98
C ALA A 182 -11.03 -14.42 -1.59
N LEU A 183 -11.95 -14.32 -2.55
CA LEU A 183 -13.35 -13.97 -2.30
C LEU A 183 -14.03 -15.00 -1.42
N VAL A 184 -13.85 -16.30 -1.71
CA VAL A 184 -14.43 -17.37 -0.89
C VAL A 184 -13.88 -17.33 0.52
N VAL A 185 -12.57 -17.26 0.68
CA VAL A 185 -11.91 -17.18 2.00
C VAL A 185 -12.36 -15.94 2.77
N ALA A 186 -12.41 -14.78 2.11
CA ALA A 186 -12.88 -13.54 2.72
C ALA A 186 -14.35 -13.61 3.16
N PHE A 187 -15.20 -14.29 2.39
CA PHE A 187 -16.61 -14.51 2.75
C PHE A 187 -16.73 -15.31 4.06
N TRP A 188 -16.01 -16.42 4.17
CA TRP A 188 -15.97 -17.24 5.37
C TRP A 188 -15.41 -16.45 6.57
N ILE A 189 -14.29 -15.76 6.39
CA ILE A 189 -13.71 -14.93 7.44
C ILE A 189 -14.71 -13.86 7.91
N LEU A 190 -15.41 -13.17 6.99
CA LEU A 190 -16.39 -12.13 7.36
C LEU A 190 -17.57 -12.69 8.15
N MET A 191 -18.05 -13.87 7.77
CA MET A 191 -19.14 -14.53 8.49
C MET A 191 -18.74 -14.92 9.90
N GLU A 192 -17.54 -15.47 10.06
CA GLU A 192 -17.08 -16.08 11.31
C GLU A 192 -16.13 -15.17 12.11
N LEU A 193 -15.90 -13.93 11.66
CA LEU A 193 -14.93 -13.01 12.28
C LEU A 193 -15.06 -12.88 13.80
N PRO A 194 -16.28 -12.75 14.41
CA PRO A 194 -16.41 -12.70 15.85
C PRO A 194 -16.08 -14.03 16.54
N GLN A 195 -16.31 -15.17 15.88
CA GLN A 195 -16.00 -16.50 16.41
C GLN A 195 -14.50 -16.73 16.38
N LEU A 196 -13.85 -16.44 15.24
CA LEU A 196 -12.40 -16.49 15.09
C LEU A 196 -11.69 -15.63 16.15
N GLY A 197 -12.19 -14.42 16.41
CA GLY A 197 -11.65 -13.56 17.48
C GLY A 197 -11.73 -14.22 18.86
N ARG A 198 -12.87 -14.85 19.19
CA ARG A 198 -13.02 -15.58 20.47
C ARG A 198 -12.12 -16.81 20.56
N GLU A 199 -11.93 -17.54 19.48
CA GLU A 199 -11.04 -18.71 19.43
C GLU A 199 -9.58 -18.28 19.57
N CYS A 200 -9.15 -17.24 18.88
CA CYS A 200 -7.80 -16.67 19.08
C CYS A 200 -7.57 -16.28 20.54
N MET A 201 -8.56 -15.65 21.19
CA MET A 201 -8.44 -15.29 22.61
C MET A 201 -8.34 -16.51 23.53
N ARG A 202 -8.99 -17.64 23.18
CA ARG A 202 -8.88 -18.88 23.97
C ARG A 202 -7.51 -19.56 23.85
N LEU A 203 -6.86 -19.42 22.69
CA LEU A 203 -5.53 -20.02 22.44
C LEU A 203 -4.41 -19.26 23.16
N VAL A 204 -4.61 -17.98 23.48
CA VAL A 204 -3.61 -17.12 24.10
C VAL A 204 -3.72 -17.17 25.62
N ASN A 205 -2.57 -17.21 26.29
CA ASN A 205 -2.51 -17.16 27.75
C ASN A 205 -3.23 -15.90 28.29
N PRO A 206 -4.09 -16.01 29.32
CA PRO A 206 -4.82 -14.88 29.93
C PRO A 206 -3.95 -13.65 30.24
N LYS A 207 -2.68 -13.86 30.60
CA LYS A 207 -1.72 -12.78 30.87
C LYS A 207 -1.38 -11.92 29.63
N ARG A 208 -1.62 -12.45 28.43
CA ARG A 208 -1.33 -11.76 27.15
C ARG A 208 -2.60 -11.32 26.42
N HIS A 209 -3.77 -11.44 27.04
CA HIS A 209 -5.01 -11.01 26.38
C HIS A 209 -5.01 -9.52 26.08
N GLU A 210 -4.46 -8.69 26.98
CA GLU A 210 -4.30 -7.25 26.77
C GLU A 210 -3.43 -6.95 25.55
N ASP A 211 -2.30 -7.66 25.42
CA ASP A 211 -1.38 -7.51 24.26
C ASP A 211 -2.07 -7.89 22.94
N LEU A 212 -2.84 -8.99 22.95
CA LEU A 212 -3.56 -9.44 21.75
C LEU A 212 -4.70 -8.48 21.38
N GLU A 213 -5.41 -7.95 22.36
CA GLU A 213 -6.49 -6.99 22.15
C GLU A 213 -5.92 -5.67 21.57
N MET A 214 -4.83 -5.16 22.12
CA MET A 214 -4.12 -4.01 21.58
C MET A 214 -3.69 -4.26 20.13
N LEU A 215 -3.07 -5.40 19.84
CA LEU A 215 -2.65 -5.76 18.48
C LEU A 215 -3.83 -5.83 17.51
N HIS A 216 -4.94 -6.46 17.93
CA HIS A 216 -6.15 -6.56 17.13
C HIS A 216 -6.77 -5.19 16.83
N VAL A 217 -6.86 -4.33 17.82
CA VAL A 217 -7.39 -2.97 17.69
C VAL A 217 -6.51 -2.15 16.75
N THR A 218 -5.20 -2.12 16.99
CA THR A 218 -4.22 -1.41 16.16
C THR A 218 -4.27 -1.88 14.72
N PHE A 219 -4.17 -3.19 14.50
CA PHE A 219 -4.19 -3.77 13.16
C PHE A 219 -5.49 -3.46 12.41
N THR A 220 -6.62 -3.65 13.07
CA THR A 220 -7.94 -3.39 12.48
C THR A 220 -8.09 -1.94 12.07
N ARG A 221 -7.66 -1.03 12.92
CA ARG A 221 -7.78 0.40 12.68
C ARG A 221 -6.85 0.87 11.56
N VAL A 222 -5.55 0.56 11.67
CA VAL A 222 -4.56 0.95 10.67
C VAL A 222 -4.92 0.39 9.30
N MET A 223 -5.15 -0.92 9.19
CA MET A 223 -5.51 -1.57 7.94
C MET A 223 -6.84 -1.06 7.38
N GLY A 224 -7.87 -0.99 8.22
CA GLY A 224 -9.19 -0.55 7.79
C GLY A 224 -9.23 0.91 7.34
N GLY A 225 -8.56 1.80 8.07
CA GLY A 225 -8.46 3.21 7.71
C GLY A 225 -7.63 3.44 6.45
N TYR A 226 -6.48 2.79 6.35
CA TYR A 226 -5.60 2.90 5.19
C TYR A 226 -6.26 2.40 3.90
N ILE A 227 -6.77 1.16 3.89
CA ILE A 227 -7.37 0.57 2.68
C ILE A 227 -8.56 1.42 2.20
N LYS A 228 -9.49 1.77 3.08
CA LYS A 228 -10.64 2.61 2.72
C LYS A 228 -10.22 4.00 2.27
N GLY A 229 -9.28 4.59 2.99
CA GLY A 229 -8.76 5.92 2.67
C GLY A 229 -8.10 5.96 1.30
N THR A 230 -7.21 5.01 1.01
CA THR A 230 -6.51 4.92 -0.27
C THR A 230 -7.47 4.68 -1.42
N LEU A 231 -8.44 3.76 -1.30
CA LEU A 231 -9.43 3.51 -2.36
C LEU A 231 -10.28 4.74 -2.65
N LEU A 232 -10.71 5.46 -1.61
CA LEU A 232 -11.49 6.67 -1.78
C LEU A 232 -10.67 7.81 -2.39
N GLN A 233 -9.40 7.95 -2.00
CA GLN A 233 -8.47 8.90 -2.63
C GLN A 233 -8.24 8.59 -4.11
N CYS A 234 -8.00 7.32 -4.46
CA CYS A 234 -7.87 6.88 -5.86
C CYS A 234 -9.10 7.25 -6.69
N ALA A 235 -10.29 7.02 -6.15
CA ALA A 235 -11.54 7.37 -6.82
C ALA A 235 -11.71 8.89 -7.00
N ILE A 236 -11.45 9.68 -5.96
CA ILE A 236 -11.59 11.15 -6.02
C ILE A 236 -10.58 11.75 -7.00
N ILE A 237 -9.31 11.33 -6.91
CA ILE A 237 -8.25 11.82 -7.81
C ILE A 237 -8.52 11.37 -9.24
N GLY A 238 -8.91 10.11 -9.43
CA GLY A 238 -9.23 9.59 -10.77
C GLY A 238 -10.36 10.39 -11.43
N VAL A 239 -11.47 10.57 -10.74
CA VAL A 239 -12.61 11.37 -11.24
C VAL A 239 -12.19 12.83 -11.47
N GLY A 240 -11.46 13.43 -10.53
CA GLY A 240 -10.97 14.81 -10.66
C GLY A 240 -10.06 14.98 -11.89
N CYS A 241 -9.16 14.02 -12.14
CA CYS A 241 -8.29 14.03 -13.32
C CYS A 241 -9.10 13.81 -14.63
N VAL A 242 -10.08 12.91 -14.64
CA VAL A 242 -10.97 12.72 -15.80
C VAL A 242 -11.67 14.03 -16.17
N VAL A 243 -12.23 14.72 -15.16
CA VAL A 243 -12.91 16.01 -15.38
C VAL A 243 -11.93 17.09 -15.87
N LEU A 244 -10.75 17.19 -15.23
CA LEU A 244 -9.72 18.16 -15.61
C LEU A 244 -9.26 17.92 -17.05
N PHE A 245 -8.84 16.71 -17.38
CA PHE A 245 -8.28 16.37 -18.69
C PHE A 245 -9.32 16.48 -19.80
N GLY A 246 -10.58 16.12 -19.51
CA GLY A 246 -11.68 16.33 -20.44
C GLY A 246 -11.97 17.82 -20.69
N ALA A 247 -11.95 18.65 -19.63
CA ALA A 247 -12.20 20.08 -19.73
C ALA A 247 -11.12 20.83 -20.54
N ILE A 248 -9.85 20.39 -20.45
CA ILE A 248 -8.72 20.98 -21.21
C ILE A 248 -8.51 20.33 -22.58
N GLY A 249 -9.34 19.35 -22.98
CA GLY A 249 -9.32 18.75 -24.30
C GLY A 249 -8.18 17.77 -24.57
N ILE A 250 -7.65 17.11 -23.54
CA ILE A 250 -6.65 16.05 -23.71
C ILE A 250 -7.32 14.82 -24.35
N PRO A 251 -6.75 14.25 -25.43
CA PRO A 251 -7.25 13.01 -26.00
C PRO A 251 -7.11 11.87 -24.96
N ASN A 252 -8.04 10.92 -25.01
CA ASN A 252 -8.05 9.77 -24.10
C ASN A 252 -8.11 10.17 -22.59
N TYR A 253 -8.76 11.30 -22.30
CA TYR A 253 -8.82 11.91 -20.97
C TYR A 253 -9.34 10.97 -19.87
N ALA A 254 -10.33 10.11 -20.20
CA ALA A 254 -10.91 9.20 -19.22
C ALA A 254 -9.96 8.05 -18.89
N ALA A 255 -9.23 7.52 -19.89
CA ALA A 255 -8.19 6.53 -19.67
C ALA A 255 -7.04 7.11 -18.83
N LEU A 256 -6.54 8.30 -19.18
CA LEU A 256 -5.47 8.98 -18.45
C LEU A 256 -5.86 9.32 -17.02
N GLY A 257 -7.07 9.84 -16.79
CA GLY A 257 -7.57 10.12 -15.46
C GLY A 257 -7.78 8.87 -14.63
N GLY A 258 -8.27 7.78 -15.23
CA GLY A 258 -8.37 6.47 -14.60
C GLY A 258 -7.00 5.93 -14.18
N ILE A 259 -6.00 6.03 -15.06
CA ILE A 259 -4.62 5.65 -14.75
C ILE A 259 -4.06 6.51 -13.60
N ALA A 260 -4.27 7.82 -13.62
CA ALA A 260 -3.81 8.72 -12.56
C ALA A 260 -4.42 8.35 -11.20
N GLY A 261 -5.72 8.02 -11.18
CA GLY A 261 -6.39 7.51 -9.99
C GLY A 261 -5.84 6.18 -9.51
N LEU A 262 -5.62 5.22 -10.41
CA LEU A 262 -5.04 3.91 -10.07
C LEU A 262 -3.60 4.02 -9.58
N LEU A 263 -2.77 4.82 -10.24
CA LEU A 263 -1.39 5.04 -9.80
C LEU A 263 -1.30 5.66 -8.40
N ASN A 264 -2.33 6.40 -7.98
CA ASN A 264 -2.41 6.97 -6.63
C ASN A 264 -2.48 5.91 -5.51
N ILE A 265 -2.68 4.64 -5.84
CA ILE A 265 -2.54 3.53 -4.90
C ILE A 265 -1.12 3.47 -4.30
N ILE A 266 -0.14 4.00 -5.04
CA ILE A 266 1.25 4.18 -4.61
C ILE A 266 1.41 5.63 -4.15
N PRO A 267 1.37 5.91 -2.83
CA PRO A 267 1.51 7.27 -2.33
C PRO A 267 2.82 7.91 -2.79
N ILE A 268 2.81 9.22 -2.97
CA ILE A 268 3.95 10.04 -3.40
C ILE A 268 4.33 9.80 -4.87
N VAL A 269 4.52 8.56 -5.31
CA VAL A 269 4.97 8.22 -6.67
C VAL A 269 3.83 8.31 -7.68
N GLY A 270 2.65 7.78 -7.31
CA GLY A 270 1.49 7.74 -8.19
C GLY A 270 1.08 9.10 -8.75
N PRO A 271 0.99 10.13 -7.92
CA PRO A 271 0.70 11.49 -8.33
C PRO A 271 1.61 12.03 -9.45
N TRP A 272 2.90 11.89 -9.26
CA TRP A 272 3.88 12.37 -10.23
C TRP A 272 3.80 11.61 -11.55
N LEU A 273 3.65 10.28 -11.49
CA LEU A 273 3.52 9.45 -12.69
C LEU A 273 2.24 9.75 -13.47
N GLY A 274 1.11 9.89 -12.77
CA GLY A 274 -0.17 10.21 -13.40
C GLY A 274 -0.17 11.59 -14.08
N GLY A 275 0.37 12.60 -13.39
CA GLY A 275 0.52 13.95 -13.92
C GLY A 275 1.51 14.03 -15.08
N ALA A 276 2.66 13.35 -14.94
CA ALA A 276 3.66 13.29 -16.02
C ALA A 276 3.12 12.62 -17.27
N LEU A 277 2.39 11.51 -17.15
CA LEU A 277 1.78 10.81 -18.28
C LEU A 277 0.78 11.72 -19.02
N ALA A 278 -0.09 12.41 -18.28
CA ALA A 278 -1.04 13.35 -18.86
C ALA A 278 -0.33 14.56 -19.51
N ALA A 279 0.75 15.06 -18.91
CA ALA A 279 1.55 16.14 -19.47
C ALA A 279 2.25 15.71 -20.76
N ILE A 280 2.81 14.51 -20.81
CA ILE A 280 3.41 13.95 -22.03
C ILE A 280 2.39 13.93 -23.18
N VAL A 281 1.20 13.41 -22.95
CA VAL A 281 0.14 13.40 -23.97
C VAL A 281 -0.32 14.82 -24.30
N GLY A 282 -0.42 15.69 -23.30
CA GLY A 282 -0.81 17.09 -23.44
C GLY A 282 0.14 17.92 -24.31
N VAL A 283 1.46 17.63 -24.28
CA VAL A 283 2.47 18.33 -25.12
C VAL A 283 2.17 18.19 -26.61
N PHE A 284 1.63 17.04 -27.03
CA PHE A 284 1.27 16.80 -28.45
C PHE A 284 0.00 17.57 -28.87
N VAL A 285 -0.78 18.06 -27.92
CA VAL A 285 -1.91 18.97 -28.19
C VAL A 285 -1.44 20.41 -28.16
N SER A 286 -0.81 20.82 -27.06
CA SER A 286 -0.19 22.13 -26.88
C SER A 286 0.70 22.14 -25.63
N PRO A 287 1.86 22.84 -25.66
CA PRO A 287 2.71 22.99 -24.47
C PRO A 287 1.96 23.53 -23.23
N TRP A 288 1.00 24.44 -23.45
CA TRP A 288 0.18 25.01 -22.36
C TRP A 288 -0.77 23.96 -21.75
N ILE A 289 -1.31 23.06 -22.55
CA ILE A 289 -2.16 21.96 -22.07
C ILE A 289 -1.34 21.01 -21.19
N ALA A 290 -0.09 20.72 -21.57
CA ALA A 290 0.80 19.92 -20.74
C ALA A 290 1.07 20.55 -19.37
N VAL A 291 1.32 21.87 -19.32
CA VAL A 291 1.55 22.60 -18.06
C VAL A 291 0.28 22.59 -17.20
N ILE A 292 -0.89 22.82 -17.80
CA ILE A 292 -2.18 22.81 -17.09
C ILE A 292 -2.50 21.39 -16.61
N ALA A 293 -2.23 20.35 -17.39
CA ALA A 293 -2.44 18.96 -17.01
C ALA A 293 -1.58 18.58 -15.79
N LEU A 294 -0.29 18.87 -15.84
CA LEU A 294 0.62 18.59 -14.72
C LEU A 294 0.26 19.42 -13.48
N GLY A 295 0.15 20.73 -13.64
CA GLY A 295 -0.16 21.64 -12.54
C GLY A 295 -1.53 21.37 -11.92
N GLY A 296 -2.54 21.11 -12.74
CA GLY A 296 -3.88 20.77 -12.31
C GLY A 296 -3.94 19.42 -11.59
N THR A 297 -3.21 18.41 -12.08
CA THR A 297 -3.10 17.11 -11.38
C THR A 297 -2.47 17.29 -10.00
N ILE A 298 -1.37 18.05 -9.92
CA ILE A 298 -0.71 18.36 -8.63
C ILE A 298 -1.68 19.11 -7.70
N ALA A 299 -2.43 20.08 -8.23
CA ALA A 299 -3.40 20.85 -7.44
C ALA A 299 -4.52 19.96 -6.89
N ILE A 300 -5.11 19.08 -7.71
CA ILE A 300 -6.13 18.11 -7.29
C ILE A 300 -5.58 17.24 -6.16
N GLN A 301 -4.37 16.71 -6.33
CA GLN A 301 -3.74 15.85 -5.33
C GLN A 301 -3.44 16.61 -4.05
N GLN A 302 -2.93 17.83 -4.14
CA GLN A 302 -2.65 18.66 -2.97
C GLN A 302 -3.94 18.96 -2.19
N ILE A 303 -5.04 19.24 -2.87
CA ILE A 303 -6.36 19.41 -2.25
C ILE A 303 -6.79 18.12 -1.54
N VAL A 304 -6.66 16.98 -2.22
CA VAL A 304 -7.02 15.68 -1.63
C VAL A 304 -6.16 15.35 -0.40
N TYR A 305 -4.85 15.51 -0.49
CA TYR A 305 -3.95 15.19 0.62
C TYR A 305 -4.07 16.17 1.80
N THR A 306 -4.30 17.46 1.53
CA THR A 306 -4.37 18.45 2.60
C THR A 306 -5.72 18.47 3.31
N PHE A 307 -6.83 18.34 2.57
CA PHE A 307 -8.16 18.55 3.13
C PHE A 307 -9.00 17.27 3.27
N ILE A 308 -8.83 16.31 2.36
CA ILE A 308 -9.66 15.12 2.29
C ILE A 308 -9.02 13.95 3.03
N SER A 309 -7.72 13.74 2.81
CA SER A 309 -6.96 12.65 3.42
C SER A 309 -7.04 12.65 4.95
N PRO A 310 -6.83 13.79 5.65
CA PRO A 310 -6.94 13.82 7.11
C PRO A 310 -8.33 13.45 7.61
N LYS A 311 -9.39 13.81 6.87
CA LYS A 311 -10.77 13.49 7.25
C LYS A 311 -11.11 12.00 7.04
N ILE A 312 -10.52 11.37 6.02
CA ILE A 312 -10.81 9.98 5.66
C ILE A 312 -9.94 9.01 6.46
N MET A 313 -8.65 9.31 6.56
CA MET A 313 -7.69 8.45 7.25
C MET A 313 -7.62 8.71 8.74
N ALA A 314 -8.23 9.79 9.25
CA ALA A 314 -8.32 10.26 10.63
C ALA A 314 -7.54 9.37 11.63
N ASN A 315 -6.30 9.70 11.87
CA ASN A 315 -5.43 9.03 12.86
C ASN A 315 -5.17 7.52 12.63
N SER A 316 -5.41 7.00 11.41
CA SER A 316 -5.21 5.56 11.14
C SER A 316 -3.76 5.23 10.79
N VAL A 317 -3.02 6.18 10.23
CA VAL A 317 -1.64 5.98 9.78
C VAL A 317 -0.82 7.24 10.11
N ASP A 318 -0.12 7.20 11.23
CA ASP A 318 0.86 8.24 11.59
C ASP A 318 2.28 7.68 11.40
N VAL A 319 2.82 7.88 10.21
CA VAL A 319 4.17 7.42 9.85
C VAL A 319 4.91 8.59 9.20
N HIS A 320 6.12 8.86 9.69
CA HIS A 320 6.97 9.90 9.12
C HIS A 320 7.24 9.63 7.62
N PRO A 321 7.22 10.65 6.73
CA PRO A 321 7.38 10.48 5.30
C PRO A 321 8.64 9.68 4.89
N ALA A 322 9.75 9.87 5.60
CA ALA A 322 10.99 9.11 5.33
C ALA A 322 10.81 7.60 5.59
N LEU A 323 10.12 7.23 6.67
CA LEU A 323 9.81 5.82 6.96
C LEU A 323 8.83 5.25 5.92
N THR A 324 7.89 6.06 5.46
CA THR A 324 6.97 5.67 4.38
C THR A 324 7.73 5.34 3.09
N LEU A 325 8.70 6.18 2.69
CA LEU A 325 9.53 5.92 1.51
C LEU A 325 10.37 4.65 1.66
N ILE A 326 11.04 4.48 2.80
CA ILE A 326 11.83 3.28 3.08
C ILE A 326 10.93 2.03 3.05
N ALA A 327 9.75 2.11 3.66
CA ALA A 327 8.77 1.04 3.67
C ALA A 327 8.30 0.66 2.25
N LEU A 328 7.98 1.66 1.41
CA LEU A 328 7.59 1.46 0.02
C LEU A 328 8.71 0.76 -0.78
N MET A 329 9.95 1.20 -0.63
CA MET A 329 11.10 0.58 -1.30
C MET A 329 11.32 -0.86 -0.82
N ALA A 330 11.29 -1.10 0.48
CA ALA A 330 11.44 -2.43 1.05
C ALA A 330 10.28 -3.36 0.63
N GLY A 331 9.05 -2.88 0.71
CA GLY A 331 7.86 -3.63 0.29
C GLY A 331 7.88 -3.97 -1.21
N SER A 332 8.28 -3.00 -2.04
CA SER A 332 8.47 -3.22 -3.47
C SER A 332 9.53 -4.28 -3.77
N ALA A 333 10.69 -4.20 -3.11
CA ALA A 333 11.78 -5.14 -3.31
C ALA A 333 11.39 -6.56 -2.86
N ILE A 334 10.79 -6.71 -1.68
CA ILE A 334 10.34 -8.00 -1.16
C ILE A 334 9.24 -8.59 -2.05
N GLY A 335 8.21 -7.82 -2.35
CA GLY A 335 7.11 -8.26 -3.20
C GLY A 335 7.58 -8.59 -4.62
N GLY A 336 8.47 -7.78 -5.18
CA GLY A 336 9.06 -7.99 -6.49
C GLY A 336 9.86 -9.28 -6.61
N ALA A 337 10.63 -9.59 -5.57
CA ALA A 337 11.36 -10.86 -5.49
C ALA A 337 10.42 -12.09 -5.42
N MET A 338 9.20 -11.91 -4.89
CA MET A 338 8.21 -12.99 -4.75
C MET A 338 7.38 -13.22 -6.03
N SER A 339 6.92 -12.16 -6.67
CA SER A 339 5.93 -12.26 -7.75
C SER A 339 6.12 -11.19 -8.85
N GLY A 340 7.35 -10.72 -9.05
CA GLY A 340 7.67 -9.75 -10.09
C GLY A 340 6.93 -8.41 -9.90
N PHE A 341 6.50 -7.80 -10.99
CA PHE A 341 5.86 -6.47 -10.97
C PHE A 341 4.58 -6.44 -10.10
N THR A 342 3.72 -7.44 -10.21
CA THR A 342 2.49 -7.54 -9.40
C THR A 342 2.82 -7.64 -7.91
N GLY A 343 3.82 -8.45 -7.55
CA GLY A 343 4.30 -8.56 -6.19
C GLY A 343 4.87 -7.23 -5.66
N SER A 344 5.61 -6.48 -6.49
CA SER A 344 6.10 -5.14 -6.13
C SER A 344 4.95 -4.19 -5.77
N LEU A 345 3.88 -4.16 -6.56
CA LEU A 345 2.71 -3.30 -6.29
C LEU A 345 2.01 -3.70 -4.98
N VAL A 346 1.77 -4.99 -4.78
CA VAL A 346 1.15 -5.51 -3.54
C VAL A 346 2.04 -5.23 -2.34
N GLY A 347 3.34 -5.43 -2.47
CA GLY A 347 4.33 -5.14 -1.43
C GLY A 347 4.37 -3.65 -1.05
N MET A 348 4.33 -2.75 -2.03
CA MET A 348 4.21 -1.31 -1.77
C MET A 348 2.91 -0.96 -1.04
N LEU A 349 1.78 -1.49 -1.48
CA LEU A 349 0.48 -1.24 -0.86
C LEU A 349 0.42 -1.72 0.60
N ALA A 350 0.99 -2.89 0.88
CA ALA A 350 1.00 -3.49 2.21
C ALA A 350 2.04 -2.87 3.15
N SER A 351 3.08 -2.22 2.62
CA SER A 351 4.23 -1.74 3.41
C SER A 351 3.87 -0.63 4.39
N ILE A 352 3.04 0.33 3.97
CA ILE A 352 2.66 1.48 4.82
C ILE A 352 1.87 1.03 6.05
N PRO A 353 0.76 0.27 5.91
CA PRO A 353 0.07 -0.22 7.08
C PRO A 353 0.91 -1.18 7.92
N ALA A 354 1.79 -1.97 7.30
CA ALA A 354 2.69 -2.85 8.04
C ALA A 354 3.63 -2.06 8.96
N VAL A 355 4.25 -1.00 8.44
CA VAL A 355 5.13 -0.13 9.23
C VAL A 355 4.35 0.66 10.29
N ALA A 356 3.14 1.12 9.98
CA ALA A 356 2.29 1.80 10.96
C ALA A 356 1.91 0.87 12.12
N VAL A 357 1.55 -0.37 11.84
CA VAL A 357 1.29 -1.39 12.88
C VAL A 357 2.58 -1.69 13.66
N ALA A 358 3.71 -1.88 12.96
CA ALA A 358 4.99 -2.15 13.61
C ALA A 358 5.43 -1.01 14.52
N LYS A 359 5.26 0.27 14.10
CA LYS A 359 5.50 1.46 14.93
C LYS A 359 4.66 1.40 16.21
N SER A 360 3.35 1.19 16.08
CA SER A 360 2.43 1.18 17.23
C SER A 360 2.75 0.04 18.20
N VAL A 361 3.05 -1.15 17.68
CA VAL A 361 3.46 -2.31 18.49
C VAL A 361 4.79 -2.04 19.20
N PHE A 362 5.76 -1.46 18.50
CA PHE A 362 7.06 -1.10 19.08
C PHE A 362 6.90 -0.11 20.23
N VAL A 363 6.14 0.98 20.04
CA VAL A 363 5.88 1.98 21.06
C VAL A 363 5.25 1.35 22.27
N TYR A 364 4.18 0.57 22.09
CA TYR A 364 3.49 -0.11 23.19
C TYR A 364 4.41 -1.00 24.03
N TYR A 365 5.19 -1.88 23.39
CA TYR A 365 6.10 -2.77 24.13
C TYR A 365 7.26 -2.03 24.77
N PHE A 366 7.78 -0.99 24.11
CA PHE A 366 8.84 -0.16 24.67
C PHE A 366 8.37 0.54 25.94
N GLU A 367 7.23 1.22 25.90
CA GLU A 367 6.68 1.94 27.06
C GLU A 367 6.28 0.97 28.19
N LYS A 368 5.65 -0.15 27.83
CA LYS A 368 5.28 -1.21 28.80
C LYS A 368 6.50 -1.80 29.52
N ARG A 369 7.63 -1.95 28.80
CA ARG A 369 8.86 -2.55 29.35
C ARG A 369 9.73 -1.57 30.11
N THR A 370 9.82 -0.33 29.65
CA THR A 370 10.74 0.67 30.20
C THR A 370 10.08 1.60 31.22
N GLY A 371 8.75 1.70 31.21
CA GLY A 371 8.00 2.71 31.96
C GLY A 371 8.25 4.15 31.50
N ARG A 372 8.90 4.33 30.34
CA ARG A 372 9.25 5.65 29.79
C ARG A 372 8.34 5.94 28.59
N GLN A 373 7.76 7.13 28.57
CA GLN A 373 7.00 7.61 27.44
C GLN A 373 7.94 7.90 26.27
N LEU A 374 7.70 7.27 25.11
CA LEU A 374 8.49 7.44 23.89
C LEU A 374 7.90 8.49 22.98
N VAL A 375 6.59 8.68 23.03
CA VAL A 375 5.86 9.60 22.19
C VAL A 375 5.91 10.99 22.81
N SER A 376 6.27 12.00 21.99
CA SER A 376 6.30 13.41 22.39
C SER A 376 5.66 14.31 21.33
N ALA A 377 5.20 15.48 21.72
CA ALA A 377 4.59 16.45 20.81
C ALA A 377 5.59 17.00 19.77
N ASP A 378 6.88 17.05 20.13
CA ASP A 378 8.00 17.49 19.31
C ASP A 378 8.79 16.33 18.65
N GLY A 379 8.31 15.10 18.78
CA GLY A 379 8.93 13.91 18.21
C GLY A 379 8.90 13.94 16.68
N VAL A 380 9.98 13.48 16.04
CA VAL A 380 10.06 13.36 14.57
C VAL A 380 9.45 12.02 14.08
N PHE A 381 9.91 10.91 14.64
CA PHE A 381 9.42 9.57 14.29
C PHE A 381 8.30 9.08 15.21
N PHE A 382 8.29 9.55 16.45
CA PHE A 382 7.35 9.20 17.50
C PHE A 382 6.64 10.47 17.97
N GLN A 383 6.02 11.15 17.03
CA GLN A 383 5.14 12.28 17.33
C GLN A 383 3.79 11.75 17.78
N GLY A 384 3.20 12.38 18.79
CA GLY A 384 1.86 12.06 19.26
C GLY A 384 1.06 13.34 19.48
N THR A 385 -0.26 13.26 19.31
CA THR A 385 -1.17 14.32 19.67
C THR A 385 -1.58 14.18 21.14
N THR A 386 -1.85 15.32 21.76
CA THR A 386 -2.32 15.36 23.14
C THR A 386 -3.81 14.94 23.17
N ALA A 387 -4.12 13.92 23.95
CA ALA A 387 -5.50 13.54 24.19
C ALA A 387 -6.26 14.65 24.95
N SER A 388 -7.59 14.58 24.96
CA SER A 388 -8.46 15.59 25.62
C SER A 388 -8.21 15.77 27.11
N ASP A 389 -7.52 14.83 27.75
CA ASP A 389 -7.10 14.84 29.15
C ASP A 389 -5.68 15.40 29.37
N GLY A 390 -5.01 15.85 28.31
CA GLY A 390 -3.65 16.40 28.35
C GLY A 390 -2.56 15.33 28.33
N THR A 391 -2.89 14.04 28.25
CA THR A 391 -1.90 12.97 28.14
C THR A 391 -1.51 12.75 26.69
N LEU A 392 -0.20 12.49 26.44
CA LEU A 392 0.30 12.02 25.15
C LEU A 392 0.15 10.50 25.12
N ASP A 393 -0.89 10.04 24.47
CA ASP A 393 -1.13 8.60 24.32
C ASP A 393 -0.86 8.16 22.88
N PRO A 394 0.18 7.35 22.63
CA PRO A 394 0.47 6.79 21.30
C PRO A 394 -0.65 5.88 20.80
N ILE A 395 -1.44 5.33 21.72
CA ILE A 395 -2.60 4.52 21.39
C ILE A 395 -3.84 5.40 21.27
N ALA A 396 -3.93 6.56 21.95
CA ALA A 396 -5.11 7.43 21.92
C ALA A 396 -5.35 8.03 20.53
N GLU A 397 -4.28 8.38 19.78
CA GLU A 397 -4.44 8.69 18.35
C GLU A 397 -4.91 7.48 17.57
N ALA A 398 -4.40 6.31 17.90
CA ALA A 398 -4.92 5.06 17.40
C ALA A 398 -6.32 4.78 17.94
N THR A 399 -6.77 5.32 19.03
CA THR A 399 -8.01 4.97 19.74
C THR A 399 -9.02 6.11 19.88
N SER A 400 -8.87 7.27 19.23
CA SER A 400 -9.93 8.31 19.15
C SER A 400 -11.29 7.68 18.87
N PRO A 401 -12.39 8.19 19.43
CA PRO A 401 -13.56 7.42 19.83
C PRO A 401 -14.25 6.74 18.65
N HIS A 402 -13.89 5.49 18.40
CA HIS A 402 -14.77 4.56 17.74
C HIS A 402 -15.58 3.88 18.84
N PRO A 403 -16.93 3.89 18.81
CA PRO A 403 -17.76 3.37 19.90
C PRO A 403 -17.49 1.91 20.28
N ASP A 404 -16.87 1.13 19.37
CA ASP A 404 -16.50 -0.28 19.64
C ASP A 404 -15.19 -0.42 20.43
N ILE A 405 -14.39 0.64 20.51
CA ILE A 405 -13.08 0.65 21.16
C ILE A 405 -13.20 1.13 22.60
N SER A 406 -13.99 2.17 22.86
CA SER A 406 -14.33 2.58 24.22
C SER A 406 -14.98 1.43 25.00
N ALA A 407 -15.85 0.64 24.36
CA ALA A 407 -16.44 -0.55 24.96
C ALA A 407 -15.43 -1.70 25.19
N ALA A 408 -14.32 -1.75 24.47
CA ALA A 408 -13.24 -2.72 24.71
C ALA A 408 -12.34 -2.28 25.87
N PHE A 409 -12.02 -0.99 25.98
CA PHE A 409 -11.27 -0.43 27.10
C PHE A 409 -12.07 -0.46 28.40
N GLU A 410 -13.36 -0.11 28.39
CA GLU A 410 -14.22 -0.26 29.56
C GLU A 410 -14.27 -1.72 30.08
N ARG A 411 -14.27 -2.69 29.17
CA ARG A 411 -14.19 -4.11 29.52
C ARG A 411 -12.84 -4.50 30.13
N VAL A 412 -11.73 -3.92 29.67
CA VAL A 412 -10.40 -4.17 30.23
C VAL A 412 -10.27 -3.53 31.62
N GLU A 413 -10.75 -2.30 31.81
CA GLU A 413 -10.76 -1.64 33.11
C GLU A 413 -11.68 -2.35 34.11
N GLN A 414 -12.87 -2.79 33.69
CA GLN A 414 -13.75 -3.59 34.53
C GLN A 414 -13.11 -4.90 34.98
N ARG A 415 -12.41 -5.61 34.08
CA ARG A 415 -11.68 -6.83 34.44
C ARG A 415 -10.47 -6.57 35.32
N LYS A 416 -9.76 -5.44 35.19
CA LYS A 416 -8.71 -5.04 36.12
C LYS A 416 -9.30 -4.77 37.51
N ALA A 417 -10.38 -4.01 37.59
CA ALA A 417 -11.06 -3.73 38.82
C ALA A 417 -11.58 -5.01 39.53
N GLU A 418 -12.15 -5.95 38.78
CA GLU A 418 -12.57 -7.26 39.28
C GLU A 418 -11.39 -8.13 39.75
N ALA A 419 -10.27 -8.11 39.03
CA ALA A 419 -9.07 -8.84 39.40
C ALA A 419 -8.45 -8.27 40.70
N ASP A 420 -8.40 -6.95 40.82
CA ASP A 420 -7.89 -6.27 42.01
C ASP A 420 -8.81 -6.49 43.21
N GLN A 421 -10.14 -6.48 43.05
CA GLN A 421 -11.09 -6.84 44.12
C GLN A 421 -10.91 -8.31 44.57
N LYS A 422 -10.74 -9.25 43.63
CA LYS A 422 -10.47 -10.65 43.94
C LYS A 422 -9.13 -10.84 44.68
N ALA A 423 -8.10 -10.07 44.26
CA ALA A 423 -6.80 -10.10 44.93
C ALA A 423 -6.86 -9.53 46.35
N GLN A 424 -7.63 -8.45 46.56
CA GLN A 424 -7.86 -7.89 47.91
C GLN A 424 -8.70 -8.82 48.81
N HIS A 425 -9.70 -9.50 48.28
CA HIS A 425 -10.46 -10.51 49.02
C HIS A 425 -9.62 -11.74 49.40
N ARG A 426 -8.64 -12.13 48.56
CA ARG A 426 -7.70 -13.22 48.88
C ARG A 426 -6.65 -12.85 49.94
N LYS A 427 -6.33 -11.56 50.09
CA LYS A 427 -5.41 -11.09 51.16
C LYS A 427 -6.09 -10.89 52.51
N LYS A 428 -7.43 -10.89 52.56
CA LYS A 428 -8.21 -10.75 53.79
C LYS A 428 -8.71 -12.08 54.36
N ARG A 429 -8.46 -13.19 53.66
CA ARG A 429 -8.59 -14.57 54.15
C ARG A 429 -7.22 -15.16 54.46
#